data_760fd9dcd9d835000066c9808552ae68
#
_entry.id   760fd9dcd9d835000066c9808552ae68
#
_cell.length_a   1.000
_cell.length_b   1.000
_cell.length_c   1.000
_cell.angle_alpha   90.00
_cell.angle_beta   90.00
_cell.angle_gamma   90.00
#
_symmetry.space_group_name_H-M   'P 1'
#
loop_
_entity.id
_entity.type
_entity.pdbx_description
1 polymer ?
#
loop_
_entity_poly.entity_id
_entity_poly.type
_entity_poly.pdbx_seq_one_letter_code
_entity_poly.pdbx_strand_id
1 'polypeptide(L)'
;MTCIDNGMPLVMMRAADLGRTGYESVAEMNEDTDLKTKLEALRLTAGELMGLGDVTKKTYPKMCLIAPPKEGGSVATRCFIPHVCHDAIGVLAAVTVGSACVLDGSVTAGIAVVPEGSSKRVSVEHPTGEFTVELEIDPVNAQLVTRAALLRTARLLMRGEVMIPSSVWKGNSA
;
A
#
# COMPACT_ATOMS: atom_id res chain seq x y z
N MET A 1 5.29 -11.10 -10.48
CA MET A 1 4.48 -9.98 -9.95
C MET A 1 3.27 -10.50 -9.21
N THR A 2 2.72 -9.73 -8.27
CA THR A 2 1.48 -10.03 -7.54
C THR A 2 0.51 -8.86 -7.73
N CYS A 3 -0.72 -9.16 -8.14
CA CYS A 3 -1.77 -8.19 -8.39
C CYS A 3 -2.88 -8.40 -7.35
N ILE A 4 -3.19 -7.36 -6.58
CA ILE A 4 -4.25 -7.40 -5.56
C ILE A 4 -5.08 -6.12 -5.67
N ASP A 5 -6.39 -6.27 -5.59
CA ASP A 5 -7.32 -5.17 -5.34
C ASP A 5 -7.91 -5.32 -3.93
N ASN A 6 -7.46 -4.45 -3.03
CA ASN A 6 -7.97 -4.33 -1.67
C ASN A 6 -8.41 -2.89 -1.43
N GLY A 7 -9.36 -2.43 -2.27
CA GLY A 7 -9.86 -1.06 -2.32
C GLY A 7 -9.00 -0.10 -3.18
N MET A 8 -7.85 -0.58 -3.67
CA MET A 8 -7.01 0.08 -4.67
C MET A 8 -6.25 -1.00 -5.43
N PRO A 9 -6.48 -1.15 -6.75
CA PRO A 9 -5.71 -2.06 -7.58
C PRO A 9 -4.22 -1.74 -7.52
N LEU A 10 -3.42 -2.69 -7.06
CA LEU A 10 -1.98 -2.57 -6.90
C LEU A 10 -1.26 -3.74 -7.54
N VAL A 11 -0.23 -3.45 -8.30
CA VAL A 11 0.69 -4.41 -8.88
C VAL A 11 2.02 -4.32 -8.15
N MET A 12 2.42 -5.41 -7.52
CA MET A 12 3.66 -5.51 -6.77
C MET A 12 4.68 -6.36 -7.51
N MET A 13 5.93 -5.95 -7.51
CA MET A 13 7.05 -6.65 -8.11
C MET A 13 8.32 -6.41 -7.30
N ARG A 14 9.24 -7.36 -7.34
CA ARG A 14 10.55 -7.18 -6.68
C ARG A 14 11.35 -6.14 -7.45
N ALA A 15 11.95 -5.19 -6.75
CA ALA A 15 12.82 -4.20 -7.36
C ALA A 15 14.00 -4.86 -8.09
N ALA A 16 14.56 -5.92 -7.51
CA ALA A 16 15.65 -6.69 -8.08
C ALA A 16 15.32 -7.30 -9.46
N ASP A 17 14.06 -7.71 -9.69
CA ASP A 17 13.62 -8.27 -10.98
C ASP A 17 13.66 -7.22 -12.11
N LEU A 18 13.65 -5.93 -11.75
CA LEU A 18 13.78 -4.80 -12.67
C LEU A 18 15.18 -4.17 -12.65
N GLY A 19 16.15 -4.81 -11.99
CA GLY A 19 17.52 -4.33 -11.87
C GLY A 19 17.66 -3.09 -10.99
N ARG A 20 16.78 -2.93 -9.98
CA ARG A 20 16.81 -1.85 -9.00
C ARG A 20 16.95 -2.42 -7.59
N THR A 21 17.45 -1.60 -6.68
CA THR A 21 17.64 -2.03 -5.28
C THR A 21 16.35 -1.93 -4.47
N GLY A 22 15.46 -1.01 -4.83
CA GLY A 22 14.26 -0.66 -4.08
C GLY A 22 14.50 0.36 -2.98
N TYR A 23 15.72 0.94 -2.93
CA TYR A 23 16.12 1.95 -1.94
C TYR A 23 16.52 3.28 -2.58
N GLU A 24 16.41 3.40 -3.88
CA GLU A 24 16.67 4.63 -4.62
C GLU A 24 15.78 5.75 -4.07
N SER A 25 16.27 6.97 -4.13
CA SER A 25 15.50 8.15 -3.76
C SER A 25 14.33 8.38 -4.73
N VAL A 26 13.35 9.16 -4.31
CA VAL A 26 12.21 9.55 -5.16
C VAL A 26 12.68 10.28 -6.43
N ALA A 27 13.72 11.11 -6.33
CA ALA A 27 14.29 11.82 -7.47
C ALA A 27 14.88 10.83 -8.48
N GLU A 28 15.75 9.92 -8.04
CA GLU A 28 16.34 8.88 -8.89
C GLU A 28 15.27 8.04 -9.58
N MET A 29 14.23 7.59 -8.84
CA MET A 29 13.13 6.83 -9.40
C MET A 29 12.32 7.63 -10.45
N ASN A 30 12.15 8.92 -10.25
CA ASN A 30 11.42 9.77 -11.18
C ASN A 30 12.22 10.12 -12.45
N GLU A 31 13.54 10.14 -12.36
CA GLU A 31 14.46 10.35 -13.49
C GLU A 31 14.71 9.07 -14.30
N ASP A 32 14.44 7.90 -13.73
CA ASP A 32 14.66 6.60 -14.37
C ASP A 32 13.62 6.32 -15.47
N THR A 33 13.91 6.77 -16.66
CA THR A 33 13.03 6.60 -17.83
C THR A 33 12.90 5.15 -18.28
N ASP A 34 13.95 4.34 -18.15
CA ASP A 34 13.91 2.91 -18.47
C ASP A 34 12.95 2.16 -17.54
N LEU A 35 13.08 2.38 -16.23
CA LEU A 35 12.17 1.82 -15.23
C LEU A 35 10.73 2.23 -15.51
N LYS A 36 10.47 3.52 -15.72
CA LYS A 36 9.12 4.04 -15.97
C LYS A 36 8.48 3.45 -17.22
N THR A 37 9.25 3.25 -18.28
CA THR A 37 8.78 2.58 -19.51
C THR A 37 8.38 1.12 -19.24
N LYS A 38 9.20 0.39 -18.48
CA LYS A 38 8.90 -0.99 -18.07
C LYS A 38 7.66 -1.06 -17.18
N LEU A 39 7.56 -0.15 -16.19
CA LEU A 39 6.41 -0.09 -15.28
C LEU A 39 5.10 0.18 -16.04
N GLU A 40 5.12 1.10 -17.02
CA GLU A 40 3.92 1.39 -17.81
C GLU A 40 3.50 0.19 -18.67
N ALA A 41 4.42 -0.49 -19.33
CA ALA A 41 4.11 -1.69 -20.08
C ALA A 41 3.49 -2.80 -19.21
N LEU A 42 4.06 -3.00 -18.00
CA LEU A 42 3.53 -3.95 -17.02
C LEU A 42 2.16 -3.51 -16.50
N ARG A 43 1.96 -2.21 -16.25
CA ARG A 43 0.69 -1.65 -15.76
C ARG A 43 -0.45 -1.90 -16.73
N LEU A 44 -0.22 -1.65 -18.01
CA LEU A 44 -1.23 -1.87 -19.07
C LEU A 44 -1.63 -3.36 -19.15
N THR A 45 -0.64 -4.25 -19.17
CA THR A 45 -0.89 -5.69 -19.17
C THR A 45 -1.62 -6.15 -17.91
N ALA A 46 -1.20 -5.65 -16.74
CA ALA A 46 -1.84 -5.99 -15.47
C ALA A 46 -3.28 -5.47 -15.39
N GLY A 47 -3.57 -4.32 -15.98
CA GLY A 47 -4.93 -3.78 -16.08
C GLY A 47 -5.89 -4.76 -16.75
N GLU A 48 -5.48 -5.36 -17.85
CA GLU A 48 -6.26 -6.39 -18.54
C GLU A 48 -6.40 -7.66 -17.69
N LEU A 49 -5.30 -8.15 -17.12
CA LEU A 49 -5.29 -9.37 -16.29
C LEU A 49 -6.13 -9.22 -15.02
N MET A 50 -6.23 -8.02 -14.46
CA MET A 50 -7.06 -7.71 -13.30
C MET A 50 -8.53 -7.44 -13.66
N GLY A 51 -8.92 -7.48 -14.94
CA GLY A 51 -10.27 -7.20 -15.40
C GLY A 51 -10.67 -5.72 -15.29
N LEU A 52 -9.69 -4.80 -15.23
CA LEU A 52 -9.93 -3.35 -15.12
C LEU A 52 -10.22 -2.69 -16.49
N GLY A 53 -10.09 -3.45 -17.58
CA GLY A 53 -10.24 -2.98 -18.95
C GLY A 53 -9.10 -2.04 -19.36
N ASP A 54 -9.39 -1.13 -20.31
CA ASP A 54 -8.41 -0.14 -20.76
C ASP A 54 -8.06 0.84 -19.64
N VAL A 55 -6.81 0.77 -19.16
CA VAL A 55 -6.26 1.61 -18.11
C VAL A 55 -5.32 2.71 -18.64
N THR A 56 -5.20 2.87 -19.95
CA THR A 56 -4.27 3.83 -20.60
C THR A 56 -4.41 5.25 -20.05
N LYS A 57 -5.66 5.70 -19.83
CA LYS A 57 -5.97 7.03 -19.29
C LYS A 57 -6.37 7.01 -17.80
N LYS A 58 -6.07 5.92 -17.09
CA LYS A 58 -6.42 5.77 -15.69
C LYS A 58 -5.19 5.94 -14.79
N THR A 59 -5.43 6.28 -13.53
CA THR A 59 -4.39 6.40 -12.50
C THR A 59 -4.20 5.11 -11.71
N TYR A 60 -4.75 4.03 -12.19
CA TYR A 60 -4.65 2.68 -11.63
C TYR A 60 -4.47 1.64 -12.76
N PRO A 61 -4.03 0.41 -12.45
CA PRO A 61 -3.48 0.01 -11.15
C PRO A 61 -2.24 0.84 -10.79
N LYS A 62 -1.99 0.99 -9.49
CA LYS A 62 -0.73 1.56 -9.02
C LYS A 62 0.36 0.51 -9.07
N MET A 63 1.60 0.95 -9.24
CA MET A 63 2.76 0.08 -9.32
C MET A 63 3.59 0.21 -8.07
N CYS A 64 4.07 -0.90 -7.50
CA CYS A 64 4.87 -0.88 -6.28
C CYS A 64 6.06 -1.83 -6.38
N LEU A 65 7.25 -1.29 -6.25
CA LEU A 65 8.47 -2.07 -6.10
C LEU A 65 8.61 -2.52 -4.65
N ILE A 66 8.99 -3.77 -4.46
CA ILE A 66 9.17 -4.41 -3.15
C ILE A 66 10.63 -4.79 -3.00
N ALA A 67 11.18 -4.50 -1.82
CA ALA A 67 12.53 -4.91 -1.41
C ALA A 67 12.53 -5.37 0.05
N PRO A 68 13.58 -6.06 0.52
CA PRO A 68 13.75 -6.37 1.95
C PRO A 68 13.70 -5.10 2.79
N PRO A 69 13.22 -5.16 4.05
CA PRO A 69 13.23 -3.99 4.94
C PRO A 69 14.66 -3.54 5.22
N LYS A 70 14.86 -2.23 5.39
CA LYS A 70 16.18 -1.64 5.63
C LYS A 70 16.26 -0.91 6.98
N GLU A 71 15.14 -0.37 7.45
CA GLU A 71 15.06 0.47 8.64
C GLU A 71 14.34 -0.25 9.82
N GLY A 72 14.32 -1.59 9.77
CA GLY A 72 13.70 -2.42 10.82
C GLY A 72 12.21 -2.65 10.65
N GLY A 73 11.63 -2.26 9.52
CA GLY A 73 10.26 -2.55 9.15
C GLY A 73 10.03 -4.00 8.69
N SER A 74 8.90 -4.23 8.07
CA SER A 74 8.54 -5.55 7.51
C SER A 74 8.91 -5.68 6.02
N VAL A 75 8.82 -4.61 5.25
CA VAL A 75 9.08 -4.58 3.81
C VAL A 75 9.37 -3.16 3.37
N ALA A 76 10.32 -2.97 2.46
CA ALA A 76 10.57 -1.67 1.83
C ALA A 76 9.82 -1.54 0.52
N THR A 77 9.34 -0.32 0.22
CA THR A 77 8.52 -0.03 -0.96
C THR A 77 8.94 1.22 -1.69
N ARG A 78 8.70 1.22 -3.02
CA ARG A 78 8.68 2.40 -3.89
C ARG A 78 7.40 2.34 -4.73
N CYS A 79 6.43 3.19 -4.40
CA CYS A 79 5.12 3.20 -5.06
C CYS A 79 5.02 4.30 -6.11
N PHE A 80 4.43 3.98 -7.27
CA PHE A 80 4.20 4.88 -8.39
C PHE A 80 2.70 5.12 -8.60
N ILE A 81 2.32 6.39 -8.87
CA ILE A 81 0.93 6.83 -9.04
C ILE A 81 0.75 7.56 -10.39
N PRO A 82 0.46 6.86 -11.48
CA PRO A 82 1.12 5.61 -11.85
C PRO A 82 2.54 5.86 -12.34
N HIS A 83 2.87 7.09 -12.77
CA HIS A 83 4.13 7.46 -13.44
C HIS A 83 5.11 8.23 -12.56
N VAL A 84 4.69 8.63 -11.37
CA VAL A 84 5.49 9.39 -10.41
C VAL A 84 5.65 8.57 -9.14
N CYS A 85 6.90 8.42 -8.71
CA CYS A 85 7.22 7.78 -7.43
C CYS A 85 6.71 8.67 -6.30
N HIS A 86 5.97 8.07 -5.37
CA HIS A 86 5.39 8.76 -4.22
C HIS A 86 6.43 8.95 -3.12
N ASP A 87 6.46 10.12 -2.48
CA ASP A 87 7.34 10.40 -1.33
C ASP A 87 7.08 9.52 -0.10
N ALA A 88 5.89 8.96 -0.03
CA ALA A 88 5.47 8.02 1.00
C ALA A 88 4.78 6.81 0.37
N ILE A 89 3.70 6.33 0.97
CA ILE A 89 2.81 5.32 0.40
C ILE A 89 1.35 5.71 0.66
N GLY A 90 0.48 5.47 -0.32
CA GLY A 90 -0.95 5.68 -0.12
C GLY A 90 -1.54 4.68 0.87
N VAL A 91 -2.52 5.10 1.67
CA VAL A 91 -3.15 4.29 2.72
C VAL A 91 -3.60 2.93 2.21
N LEU A 92 -4.41 2.88 1.15
CA LEU A 92 -4.90 1.62 0.59
C LEU A 92 -3.78 0.77 -0.02
N ALA A 93 -2.75 1.40 -0.60
CA ALA A 93 -1.59 0.70 -1.10
C ALA A 93 -0.79 0.05 0.05
N ALA A 94 -0.61 0.74 1.18
CA ALA A 94 0.04 0.17 2.36
C ALA A 94 -0.73 -1.03 2.93
N VAL A 95 -2.06 -0.95 2.99
CA VAL A 95 -2.93 -2.07 3.40
C VAL A 95 -2.77 -3.25 2.43
N THR A 96 -2.75 -2.99 1.13
CA THR A 96 -2.58 -4.03 0.11
C THR A 96 -1.20 -4.69 0.19
N VAL A 97 -0.13 -3.90 0.36
CA VAL A 97 1.23 -4.43 0.59
C VAL A 97 1.29 -5.25 1.88
N GLY A 98 0.72 -4.73 2.98
CA GLY A 98 0.64 -5.47 4.24
C GLY A 98 -0.08 -6.81 4.09
N SER A 99 -1.22 -6.83 3.38
CA SER A 99 -1.95 -8.06 3.08
C SER A 99 -1.10 -9.02 2.23
N ALA A 100 -0.39 -8.53 1.22
CA ALA A 100 0.50 -9.36 0.42
C ALA A 100 1.62 -10.02 1.26
N CYS A 101 2.10 -9.35 2.31
CA CYS A 101 3.15 -9.88 3.19
C CYS A 101 2.70 -11.15 3.96
N VAL A 102 1.40 -11.35 4.12
CA VAL A 102 0.84 -12.51 4.85
C VAL A 102 0.25 -13.56 3.93
N LEU A 103 0.18 -13.29 2.62
CA LEU A 103 -0.35 -14.22 1.64
C LEU A 103 0.77 -15.06 1.02
N ASP A 104 0.60 -16.38 1.04
CA ASP A 104 1.53 -17.31 0.40
C ASP A 104 1.61 -17.08 -1.11
N GLY A 105 2.80 -17.29 -1.67
CA GLY A 105 3.03 -17.15 -3.10
C GLY A 105 3.06 -15.72 -3.63
N SER A 106 2.92 -14.71 -2.76
CA SER A 106 3.10 -13.32 -3.16
C SER A 106 4.58 -12.99 -3.43
N VAL A 107 4.85 -11.90 -4.13
CA VAL A 107 6.24 -11.42 -4.38
C VAL A 107 6.98 -11.03 -3.12
N THR A 108 6.27 -10.83 -1.99
CA THR A 108 6.87 -10.51 -0.69
C THR A 108 7.41 -11.75 0.02
N ALA A 109 7.04 -12.95 -0.44
CA ALA A 109 7.51 -14.21 0.15
C ALA A 109 9.04 -14.30 0.11
N GLY A 110 9.66 -14.59 1.27
CA GLY A 110 11.12 -14.64 1.45
C GLY A 110 11.81 -13.28 1.47
N ILE A 111 11.05 -12.18 1.40
CA ILE A 111 11.54 -10.80 1.49
C ILE A 111 11.01 -10.14 2.76
N ALA A 112 9.69 -10.24 2.98
CA ALA A 112 9.04 -9.61 4.11
C ALA A 112 9.39 -10.28 5.44
N VAL A 113 9.60 -9.45 6.46
CA VAL A 113 9.75 -9.88 7.87
C VAL A 113 8.41 -9.64 8.56
N VAL A 114 7.67 -10.71 8.82
CA VAL A 114 6.31 -10.63 9.36
C VAL A 114 6.28 -11.32 10.73
N PRO A 115 5.70 -10.69 11.77
CA PRO A 115 5.54 -11.31 13.08
C PRO A 115 4.69 -12.58 13.02
N GLU A 116 4.92 -13.51 13.93
CA GLU A 116 4.09 -14.69 14.11
C GLU A 116 2.73 -14.35 14.76
N GLY A 117 1.79 -15.29 14.72
CA GLY A 117 0.46 -15.16 15.33
C GLY A 117 -0.62 -14.71 14.35
N SER A 118 -1.86 -14.65 14.82
CA SER A 118 -3.05 -14.26 14.05
C SER A 118 -3.23 -12.74 13.94
N SER A 119 -2.71 -11.98 14.89
CA SER A 119 -2.64 -10.51 14.83
C SER A 119 -1.23 -10.10 14.45
N LYS A 120 -1.09 -9.37 13.34
CA LYS A 120 0.19 -9.01 12.76
C LYS A 120 0.31 -7.51 12.57
N ARG A 121 1.43 -6.94 13.01
CA ARG A 121 1.82 -5.58 12.67
C ARG A 121 2.84 -5.63 11.54
N VAL A 122 2.47 -5.09 10.40
CA VAL A 122 3.30 -5.01 9.21
C VAL A 122 3.71 -3.56 9.02
N SER A 123 4.97 -3.25 9.25
CA SER A 123 5.55 -1.92 9.01
C SER A 123 6.03 -1.84 7.57
N VAL A 124 5.36 -1.04 6.76
CA VAL A 124 5.67 -0.81 5.35
C VAL A 124 6.58 0.41 5.25
N GLU A 125 7.86 0.18 4.99
CA GLU A 125 8.83 1.26 4.78
C GLU A 125 8.59 1.96 3.43
N HIS A 126 8.77 3.26 3.41
CA HIS A 126 8.65 4.10 2.22
C HIS A 126 9.73 5.21 2.25
N PRO A 127 9.91 6.02 1.20
CA PRO A 127 11.04 6.96 1.11
C PRO A 127 11.21 7.92 2.29
N THR A 128 10.12 8.30 2.97
CA THR A 128 10.14 9.30 4.06
C THR A 128 9.81 8.73 5.44
N GLY A 129 9.78 7.40 5.58
CA GLY A 129 9.49 6.76 6.87
C GLY A 129 8.78 5.41 6.72
N GLU A 130 7.82 5.14 7.60
CA GLU A 130 7.08 3.88 7.60
C GLU A 130 5.57 4.11 7.79
N PHE A 131 4.80 3.10 7.43
CA PHE A 131 3.35 3.05 7.60
C PHE A 131 2.96 1.69 8.18
N THR A 132 2.57 1.67 9.45
CA THR A 132 2.17 0.42 10.11
C THR A 132 0.73 0.04 9.81
N VAL A 133 0.54 -1.19 9.34
CA VAL A 133 -0.75 -1.83 9.13
C VAL A 133 -0.92 -2.95 10.16
N GLU A 134 -2.05 -2.99 10.85
CA GLU A 134 -2.44 -4.10 11.70
C GLU A 134 -3.41 -5.00 10.94
N LEU A 135 -3.09 -6.30 10.88
CA LEU A 135 -3.87 -7.31 10.18
C LEU A 135 -4.33 -8.38 11.16
N GLU A 136 -5.57 -8.81 11.02
CA GLU A 136 -6.09 -10.00 11.66
C GLU A 136 -6.27 -11.09 10.60
N ILE A 137 -5.68 -12.25 10.87
CA ILE A 137 -5.71 -13.40 9.98
C ILE A 137 -6.69 -14.42 10.55
N ASP A 138 -7.50 -15.02 9.69
CA ASP A 138 -8.41 -16.08 10.08
C ASP A 138 -7.63 -17.25 10.69
N PRO A 139 -8.01 -17.75 11.87
CA PRO A 139 -7.26 -18.80 12.57
C PRO A 139 -7.31 -20.16 11.85
N VAL A 140 -8.27 -20.35 10.95
CA VAL A 140 -8.44 -21.60 10.18
C VAL A 140 -7.85 -21.48 8.78
N ASN A 141 -8.00 -20.31 8.17
CA ASN A 141 -7.49 -20.03 6.83
C ASN A 141 -6.46 -18.90 6.84
N ALA A 142 -5.19 -19.25 6.90
CA ALA A 142 -4.08 -18.30 6.93
C ALA A 142 -4.00 -17.38 5.69
N GLN A 143 -4.72 -17.70 4.62
CA GLN A 143 -4.82 -16.87 3.41
C GLN A 143 -5.94 -15.82 3.49
N LEU A 144 -6.70 -15.77 4.56
CA LEU A 144 -7.81 -14.85 4.73
C LEU A 144 -7.46 -13.76 5.75
N VAL A 145 -7.30 -12.54 5.28
CA VAL A 145 -7.22 -11.34 6.12
C VAL A 145 -8.65 -10.93 6.47
N THR A 146 -9.03 -11.07 7.73
CA THR A 146 -10.41 -10.77 8.21
C THR A 146 -10.57 -9.31 8.60
N ARG A 147 -9.47 -8.63 8.98
CA ARG A 147 -9.46 -7.22 9.33
C ARG A 147 -8.12 -6.59 8.97
N ALA A 148 -8.18 -5.37 8.44
CA ALA A 148 -7.02 -4.51 8.29
C ALA A 148 -7.30 -3.17 8.97
N ALA A 149 -6.35 -2.68 9.76
CA ALA A 149 -6.43 -1.40 10.43
C ALA A 149 -5.10 -0.64 10.27
N LEU A 150 -5.17 0.67 10.45
CA LEU A 150 -4.04 1.55 10.29
C LEU A 150 -3.66 2.13 11.65
N LEU A 151 -2.38 2.10 11.98
CA LEU A 151 -1.85 2.81 13.12
C LEU A 151 -1.47 4.23 12.72
N ARG A 152 -2.09 5.21 13.37
CA ARG A 152 -1.79 6.64 13.15
C ARG A 152 -1.69 7.37 14.48
N THR A 153 -0.83 8.33 14.53
CA THR A 153 -0.78 9.28 15.65
C THR A 153 -1.86 10.34 15.46
N ALA A 154 -2.47 10.74 16.56
CA ALA A 154 -3.41 11.86 16.58
C ALA A 154 -3.06 12.81 17.74
N ARG A 155 -3.21 14.10 17.50
CA ARG A 155 -3.04 15.13 18.50
C ARG A 155 -4.32 15.96 18.61
N LEU A 156 -4.88 16.03 19.81
CA LEU A 156 -6.02 16.91 20.07
C LEU A 156 -5.55 18.36 19.97
N LEU A 157 -6.06 19.08 18.98
CA LEU A 157 -5.76 20.50 18.76
C LEU A 157 -6.78 21.42 19.42
N MET A 158 -8.06 20.99 19.44
CA MET A 158 -9.14 21.78 19.99
C MET A 158 -10.26 20.86 20.50
N ARG A 159 -10.91 21.26 21.56
CA ARG A 159 -12.18 20.71 22.04
C ARG A 159 -13.13 21.87 22.36
N GLY A 160 -14.37 21.78 21.90
CA GLY A 160 -15.37 22.83 22.11
C GLY A 160 -16.77 22.39 21.68
N GLU A 161 -17.72 23.29 21.83
CA GLU A 161 -19.12 23.10 21.43
C GLU A 161 -19.44 24.03 20.26
N VAL A 162 -20.25 23.52 19.33
CA VAL A 162 -20.79 24.30 18.22
C VAL A 162 -22.29 24.45 18.44
N MET A 163 -22.76 25.69 18.56
CA MET A 163 -24.18 25.99 18.70
C MET A 163 -24.84 25.97 17.32
N ILE A 164 -25.78 25.05 17.14
CA ILE A 164 -26.54 24.91 15.90
C ILE A 164 -27.91 25.55 16.09
N PRO A 165 -28.32 26.53 15.27
CA PRO A 165 -29.64 27.12 15.35
C PRO A 165 -30.76 26.07 15.18
N SER A 166 -31.80 26.15 15.98
CA SER A 166 -32.94 25.21 15.90
C SER A 166 -33.66 25.22 14.57
N SER A 167 -33.48 26.28 13.76
CA SER A 167 -33.96 26.35 12.37
C SER A 167 -33.17 25.42 11.42
N VAL A 168 -31.96 25.03 11.78
CA VAL A 168 -31.09 24.13 11.00
C VAL A 168 -31.20 22.70 11.51
N TRP A 169 -31.23 22.51 12.81
CA TRP A 169 -31.35 21.20 13.44
C TRP A 169 -32.11 21.27 14.76
N LYS A 170 -33.22 20.52 14.87
CA LYS A 170 -34.08 20.52 16.05
C LYS A 170 -33.58 19.60 17.20
N GLY A 171 -32.48 18.90 17.00
CA GLY A 171 -32.00 17.84 17.91
C GLY A 171 -32.87 16.57 17.79
N ASN A 172 -32.39 15.47 18.31
CA ASN A 172 -33.24 14.31 18.52
C ASN A 172 -33.97 14.59 19.84
N SER A 173 -35.29 14.68 19.77
CA SER A 173 -36.14 14.65 20.98
C SER A 173 -35.85 13.32 21.68
N ALA A 174 -35.29 13.37 22.90
CA ALA A 174 -35.10 12.21 23.75
C ALA A 174 -36.44 11.54 24.08
#